data_d7c1857e95a50e4e76e64b5326d37d1d
#
_entry.id   d7c1857e95a50e4e76e64b5326d37d1d
#
_cell.length_a   1.000
_cell.length_b   1.000
_cell.length_c   1.000
_cell.angle_alpha   90.00
_cell.angle_beta   90.00
_cell.angle_gamma   90.00
#
_symmetry.space_group_name_H-M   'P 1'
#
loop_
_entity.id
_entity.type
_entity.pdbx_description
1 polymer ?
#
loop_
_entity_poly.entity_id
_entity_poly.type
_entity_poly.pdbx_seq_one_letter_code
_entity_poly.pdbx_strand_id
1 'polypeptide(L)'
;DVARLAGVSKKTVSRIINHSPLVRAETREKVTALMTELGYRPDPLARGLAFRRSFLIGMVYDNPTAQYIVNMQYGALEGLRGSGFELVVHPCDSKSEDYIEGVRHFVLQQRLHGVILVPRVSEDQALVDMLKDVGCRYARIAAVSLDETARMIATNDRQGAIEAANYLESLGHRHLGLITGPKRYLSARERGAGFLDALARRGVKVPAAYVAEGGYTFESGVSCAEQLLALTPRPTAIFALNDEMAAGVYKAAQKLGLSIPEDLSIVGFDDSPLASRLWPSLTTVRLPIRDMGLHATALLLAEPGSPKSAPVITPHLVARESCQPPRA
;
A
#
# COMPACT_ATOMS: atom_id res chain seq x y z
N ASP A 1 -6.28 29.26 -30.75
CA ASP A 1 -5.22 30.23 -31.11
C ASP A 1 -3.93 29.56 -31.54
N VAL A 2 -3.41 28.53 -30.80
CA VAL A 2 -2.18 27.81 -31.16
C VAL A 2 -2.20 27.25 -32.59
N ALA A 3 -3.30 26.62 -33.02
CA ALA A 3 -3.43 26.07 -34.38
C ALA A 3 -3.30 27.14 -35.46
N ARG A 4 -3.92 28.30 -35.26
CA ARG A 4 -3.89 29.45 -36.16
C ARG A 4 -2.47 30.03 -36.25
N LEU A 5 -1.82 30.26 -35.09
CA LEU A 5 -0.49 30.86 -35.05
C LEU A 5 0.61 29.91 -35.58
N ALA A 6 0.45 28.61 -35.36
CA ALA A 6 1.38 27.60 -35.90
C ALA A 6 1.15 27.29 -37.41
N GLY A 7 0.02 27.77 -38.01
CA GLY A 7 -0.34 27.45 -39.38
C GLY A 7 -0.75 26.00 -39.60
N VAL A 8 -1.32 25.35 -38.60
CA VAL A 8 -1.72 23.94 -38.66
C VAL A 8 -3.20 23.75 -38.27
N SER A 9 -3.76 22.59 -38.59
CA SER A 9 -5.15 22.30 -38.20
C SER A 9 -5.26 22.05 -36.67
N LYS A 10 -6.45 22.31 -36.08
CA LYS A 10 -6.78 21.92 -34.69
C LYS A 10 -6.52 20.44 -34.45
N LYS A 11 -6.77 19.59 -35.47
CA LYS A 11 -6.51 18.14 -35.43
C LYS A 11 -5.02 17.85 -35.32
N THR A 12 -4.17 18.65 -35.98
CA THR A 12 -2.69 18.51 -35.87
C THR A 12 -2.21 18.89 -34.49
N VAL A 13 -2.69 20.00 -33.90
CA VAL A 13 -2.37 20.39 -32.53
C VAL A 13 -2.81 19.29 -31.54
N SER A 14 -4.02 18.77 -31.68
CA SER A 14 -4.51 17.66 -30.87
C SER A 14 -3.63 16.41 -30.98
N ARG A 15 -3.17 16.04 -32.20
CA ARG A 15 -2.24 14.94 -32.39
C ARG A 15 -0.88 15.15 -31.72
N ILE A 16 -0.39 16.39 -31.69
CA ILE A 16 0.89 16.74 -31.04
C ILE A 16 0.74 16.64 -29.51
N ILE A 17 -0.32 17.17 -28.95
CA ILE A 17 -0.66 17.07 -27.52
C ILE A 17 -0.73 15.58 -27.09
N ASN A 18 -1.18 14.72 -27.97
CA ASN A 18 -1.36 13.28 -27.70
C ASN A 18 -0.18 12.43 -28.16
N HIS A 19 0.97 13.02 -28.42
CA HIS A 19 2.21 12.33 -28.85
C HIS A 19 2.03 11.39 -30.04
N SER A 20 1.03 11.63 -30.91
CA SER A 20 0.75 10.80 -32.06
C SER A 20 1.97 10.70 -33.00
N PRO A 21 2.39 9.50 -33.43
CA PRO A 21 3.52 9.31 -34.35
C PRO A 21 3.23 9.86 -35.77
N LEU A 22 1.97 10.18 -36.04
CA LEU A 22 1.52 10.65 -37.38
C LEU A 22 1.84 12.14 -37.64
N VAL A 23 2.61 12.80 -36.78
CA VAL A 23 3.02 14.21 -36.98
C VAL A 23 4.53 14.27 -37.13
N ARG A 24 5.00 14.96 -38.17
CA ARG A 24 6.42 15.17 -38.44
C ARG A 24 7.12 15.86 -37.28
N ALA A 25 8.38 15.50 -37.00
CA ALA A 25 9.16 16.02 -35.88
C ALA A 25 9.24 17.57 -35.90
N GLU A 26 9.58 18.16 -37.04
CA GLU A 26 9.66 19.60 -37.23
C GLU A 26 8.34 20.33 -36.86
N THR A 27 7.20 19.79 -37.29
CA THR A 27 5.88 20.36 -36.98
C THR A 27 5.59 20.24 -35.48
N ARG A 28 6.00 19.15 -34.85
CA ARG A 28 5.85 18.92 -33.42
C ARG A 28 6.65 19.95 -32.62
N GLU A 29 7.93 20.12 -32.96
CA GLU A 29 8.82 21.10 -32.29
C GLU A 29 8.29 22.51 -32.38
N LYS A 30 7.91 22.95 -33.61
CA LYS A 30 7.32 24.28 -33.84
C LYS A 30 6.09 24.54 -32.99
N VAL A 31 5.15 23.59 -32.95
CA VAL A 31 3.90 23.75 -32.20
C VAL A 31 4.13 23.69 -30.71
N THR A 32 5.03 22.82 -30.24
CA THR A 32 5.38 22.70 -28.82
C THR A 32 6.06 23.97 -28.31
N ALA A 33 6.99 24.54 -29.07
CA ALA A 33 7.63 25.81 -28.75
C ALA A 33 6.60 26.94 -28.61
N LEU A 34 5.68 27.06 -29.57
CA LEU A 34 4.62 28.04 -29.55
C LEU A 34 3.64 27.85 -28.39
N MET A 35 3.32 26.59 -28.04
CA MET A 35 2.49 26.29 -26.85
C MET A 35 3.17 26.76 -25.57
N THR A 36 4.48 26.58 -25.46
CA THR A 36 5.26 27.02 -24.32
C THR A 36 5.32 28.55 -24.24
N GLU A 37 5.56 29.23 -25.36
CA GLU A 37 5.60 30.70 -25.46
C GLU A 37 4.27 31.33 -25.06
N LEU A 38 3.15 30.73 -25.48
CA LEU A 38 1.81 31.23 -25.19
C LEU A 38 1.29 30.79 -23.79
N GLY A 39 2.08 30.03 -23.01
CA GLY A 39 1.62 29.45 -21.75
C GLY A 39 0.39 28.53 -21.93
N TYR A 40 0.19 28.01 -23.15
CA TYR A 40 -0.98 27.20 -23.46
C TYR A 40 -0.87 25.84 -22.78
N ARG A 41 -1.78 25.59 -21.86
CA ARG A 41 -1.98 24.25 -21.25
C ARG A 41 -3.23 23.62 -21.87
N PRO A 42 -3.13 22.39 -22.40
CA PRO A 42 -4.32 21.68 -22.86
C PRO A 42 -5.33 21.56 -21.72
N ASP A 43 -6.57 21.97 -22.00
CA ASP A 43 -7.66 21.79 -21.04
C ASP A 43 -7.97 20.30 -20.85
N PRO A 44 -7.82 19.74 -19.65
CA PRO A 44 -8.10 18.32 -19.36
C PRO A 44 -9.56 17.95 -19.69
N LEU A 45 -10.51 18.86 -19.49
CA LEU A 45 -11.93 18.65 -19.80
C LEU A 45 -12.17 18.57 -21.30
N ALA A 46 -11.57 19.49 -22.09
CA ALA A 46 -11.66 19.46 -23.56
C ALA A 46 -10.99 18.20 -24.14
N ARG A 47 -9.92 17.73 -23.51
CA ARG A 47 -9.22 16.49 -23.84
C ARG A 47 -10.11 15.26 -23.57
N GLY A 48 -10.76 15.21 -22.40
CA GLY A 48 -11.72 14.16 -22.01
C GLY A 48 -12.91 14.05 -22.96
N LEU A 49 -13.49 15.19 -23.37
CA LEU A 49 -14.58 15.25 -24.35
C LEU A 49 -14.17 14.72 -25.73
N ALA A 50 -12.98 15.08 -26.20
CA ALA A 50 -12.47 14.64 -27.51
C ALA A 50 -12.23 13.13 -27.58
N PHE A 51 -11.86 12.50 -26.48
CA PHE A 51 -11.53 11.07 -26.40
C PHE A 51 -12.64 10.21 -25.80
N ARG A 52 -13.72 10.80 -25.31
CA ARG A 52 -14.76 10.11 -24.50
C ARG A 52 -14.17 9.30 -23.33
N ARG A 53 -13.02 9.74 -22.80
CA ARG A 53 -12.29 9.10 -21.67
C ARG A 53 -11.85 10.18 -20.71
N SER A 54 -11.94 9.95 -19.42
CA SER A 54 -11.26 10.81 -18.46
C SER A 54 -9.78 10.43 -18.38
N PHE A 55 -8.94 11.38 -17.99
CA PHE A 55 -7.53 11.16 -17.64
C PHE A 55 -7.41 11.04 -16.13
N LEU A 56 -8.30 10.23 -15.52
CA LEU A 56 -8.36 10.01 -14.09
C LEU A 56 -8.09 8.55 -13.77
N ILE A 57 -7.22 8.34 -12.78
CA ILE A 57 -7.02 7.06 -12.10
C ILE A 57 -7.66 7.16 -10.72
N GLY A 58 -8.55 6.23 -10.39
CA GLY A 58 -9.13 6.11 -9.05
C GLY A 58 -8.23 5.35 -8.11
N MET A 59 -8.28 5.66 -6.81
CA MET A 59 -7.76 4.82 -5.74
C MET A 59 -8.87 4.53 -4.75
N VAL A 60 -9.26 3.26 -4.64
CA VAL A 60 -10.33 2.79 -3.73
C VAL A 60 -9.69 2.08 -2.55
N TYR A 61 -10.08 2.48 -1.34
CA TYR A 61 -9.50 1.93 -0.12
C TYR A 61 -10.46 1.93 1.06
N ASP A 62 -10.29 0.93 1.94
CA ASP A 62 -10.83 0.82 3.29
C ASP A 62 -9.66 0.43 4.20
N ASN A 63 -8.91 1.42 4.69
CA ASN A 63 -7.70 1.19 5.49
C ASN A 63 -7.62 2.19 6.64
N PRO A 64 -7.50 1.72 7.90
CA PRO A 64 -7.48 2.60 9.07
C PRO A 64 -6.15 3.37 9.22
N THR A 65 -5.07 2.94 8.53
CA THR A 65 -3.74 3.53 8.66
C THR A 65 -3.54 4.65 7.64
N ALA A 66 -3.73 5.90 8.07
CA ALA A 66 -3.61 7.08 7.20
C ALA A 66 -2.25 7.15 6.49
N GLN A 67 -1.14 6.85 7.20
CA GLN A 67 0.20 6.92 6.63
C GLN A 67 0.42 5.89 5.50
N TYR A 68 -0.20 4.71 5.60
CA TYR A 68 -0.19 3.71 4.52
C TYR A 68 -0.81 4.30 3.24
N ILE A 69 -1.99 4.93 3.37
CA ILE A 69 -2.71 5.53 2.24
C ILE A 69 -1.93 6.71 1.65
N VAL A 70 -1.35 7.58 2.47
CA VAL A 70 -0.52 8.70 2.02
C VAL A 70 0.70 8.21 1.23
N ASN A 71 1.39 7.18 1.70
CA ASN A 71 2.53 6.60 0.98
C ASN A 71 2.10 5.97 -0.35
N MET A 72 0.96 5.29 -0.38
CA MET A 72 0.38 4.73 -1.61
C MET A 72 0.06 5.83 -2.63
N GLN A 73 -0.55 6.94 -2.18
CA GLN A 73 -0.85 8.10 -3.03
C GLN A 73 0.44 8.72 -3.59
N TYR A 74 1.49 8.89 -2.77
CA TYR A 74 2.77 9.41 -3.27
C TYR A 74 3.35 8.54 -4.39
N GLY A 75 3.31 7.22 -4.22
CA GLY A 75 3.78 6.29 -5.26
C GLY A 75 2.93 6.38 -6.53
N ALA A 76 1.60 6.42 -6.39
CA ALA A 76 0.70 6.57 -7.51
C ALA A 76 0.92 7.90 -8.26
N LEU A 77 1.05 9.02 -7.55
CA LEU A 77 1.33 10.34 -8.13
C LEU A 77 2.69 10.39 -8.84
N GLU A 78 3.70 9.71 -8.30
CA GLU A 78 4.98 9.57 -8.96
C GLU A 78 4.85 8.82 -10.29
N GLY A 79 4.11 7.73 -10.33
CA GLY A 79 3.82 6.96 -11.55
C GLY A 79 2.99 7.70 -12.57
N LEU A 80 2.17 8.67 -12.13
CA LEU A 80 1.37 9.53 -13.02
C LEU A 80 2.14 10.74 -13.57
N ARG A 81 3.31 11.05 -13.03
CA ARG A 81 4.07 12.25 -13.42
C ARG A 81 4.37 12.25 -14.93
N GLY A 82 3.99 13.31 -15.60
CA GLY A 82 4.18 13.47 -17.04
C GLY A 82 3.25 12.65 -17.94
N SER A 83 2.39 11.80 -17.37
CA SER A 83 1.42 11.00 -18.13
C SER A 83 0.19 11.80 -18.60
N GLY A 84 -0.09 12.91 -17.94
CA GLY A 84 -1.30 13.71 -18.13
C GLY A 84 -2.53 13.08 -17.47
N PHE A 85 -2.37 12.09 -16.61
CA PHE A 85 -3.39 11.55 -15.74
C PHE A 85 -3.30 12.16 -14.35
N GLU A 86 -4.45 12.23 -13.66
CA GLU A 86 -4.58 12.73 -12.29
C GLU A 86 -5.13 11.60 -11.39
N LEU A 87 -4.79 11.67 -10.10
CA LEU A 87 -5.28 10.73 -9.10
C LEU A 87 -6.52 11.29 -8.41
N VAL A 88 -7.58 10.50 -8.34
CA VAL A 88 -8.76 10.76 -7.51
C VAL A 88 -8.93 9.62 -6.51
N VAL A 89 -9.32 9.96 -5.28
CA VAL A 89 -9.40 9.00 -4.19
C VAL A 89 -10.85 8.76 -3.76
N HIS A 90 -11.16 7.53 -3.39
CA HIS A 90 -12.46 7.11 -2.91
C HIS A 90 -12.32 6.23 -1.66
N PRO A 91 -12.36 6.84 -0.46
CA PRO A 91 -12.49 6.08 0.76
C PRO A 91 -13.86 5.42 0.84
N CYS A 92 -13.92 4.16 1.29
CA CYS A 92 -15.17 3.45 1.46
C CYS A 92 -15.16 2.64 2.76
N ASP A 93 -16.32 2.22 3.23
CA ASP A 93 -16.46 1.23 4.28
C ASP A 93 -16.90 -0.10 3.65
N SER A 94 -15.96 -1.03 3.53
CA SER A 94 -16.21 -2.35 2.93
C SER A 94 -17.16 -3.25 3.73
N LYS A 95 -17.66 -2.79 4.89
CA LYS A 95 -18.70 -3.47 5.68
C LYS A 95 -20.10 -2.97 5.31
N SER A 96 -20.22 -1.82 4.66
CA SER A 96 -21.51 -1.32 4.19
C SER A 96 -22.03 -2.19 3.06
N GLU A 97 -23.32 -2.44 3.04
CA GLU A 97 -23.98 -3.26 2.01
C GLU A 97 -23.95 -2.61 0.63
N ASP A 98 -23.87 -1.28 0.58
CA ASP A 98 -23.90 -0.47 -0.65
C ASP A 98 -22.52 -0.03 -1.14
N TYR A 99 -21.40 -0.45 -0.50
CA TYR A 99 -20.09 0.06 -0.86
C TYR A 99 -19.68 -0.25 -2.31
N ILE A 100 -20.06 -1.43 -2.84
CA ILE A 100 -19.78 -1.80 -4.24
C ILE A 100 -20.53 -0.88 -5.20
N GLU A 101 -21.78 -0.54 -4.88
CA GLU A 101 -22.56 0.41 -5.69
C GLU A 101 -22.00 1.83 -5.60
N GLY A 102 -21.51 2.23 -4.42
CA GLY A 102 -20.79 3.50 -4.25
C GLY A 102 -19.53 3.56 -5.13
N VAL A 103 -18.76 2.50 -5.21
CA VAL A 103 -17.59 2.40 -6.11
C VAL A 103 -18.02 2.37 -7.57
N ARG A 104 -19.10 1.66 -7.93
CA ARG A 104 -19.66 1.67 -9.29
C ARG A 104 -20.01 3.09 -9.73
N HIS A 105 -20.72 3.81 -8.87
CA HIS A 105 -21.12 5.20 -9.12
C HIS A 105 -19.89 6.09 -9.33
N PHE A 106 -18.89 5.99 -8.44
CA PHE A 106 -17.63 6.73 -8.54
C PHE A 106 -16.93 6.48 -9.88
N VAL A 107 -16.79 5.20 -10.29
CA VAL A 107 -16.13 4.81 -11.54
C VAL A 107 -16.86 5.38 -12.76
N LEU A 108 -18.18 5.22 -12.82
CA LEU A 108 -19.00 5.62 -13.96
C LEU A 108 -19.15 7.13 -14.06
N GLN A 109 -19.40 7.81 -12.94
CA GLN A 109 -19.59 9.26 -12.90
C GLN A 109 -18.31 10.00 -13.31
N GLN A 110 -17.15 9.56 -12.81
CA GLN A 110 -15.85 10.13 -13.14
C GLN A 110 -15.29 9.59 -14.47
N ARG A 111 -15.93 8.57 -15.07
CA ARG A 111 -15.45 7.88 -16.28
C ARG A 111 -13.99 7.44 -16.18
N LEU A 112 -13.62 6.85 -15.05
CA LEU A 112 -12.24 6.53 -14.73
C LEU A 112 -11.58 5.67 -15.81
N HIS A 113 -10.32 5.95 -16.11
CA HIS A 113 -9.49 5.11 -16.97
C HIS A 113 -9.20 3.75 -16.32
N GLY A 114 -9.05 3.76 -15.00
CA GLY A 114 -8.84 2.57 -14.20
C GLY A 114 -8.77 2.91 -12.72
N VAL A 115 -8.72 1.89 -11.87
CA VAL A 115 -8.69 2.04 -10.41
C VAL A 115 -7.57 1.19 -9.80
N ILE A 116 -6.90 1.74 -8.80
CA ILE A 116 -6.01 1.04 -7.89
C ILE A 116 -6.86 0.56 -6.71
N LEU A 117 -6.89 -0.75 -6.48
CA LEU A 117 -7.56 -1.36 -5.35
C LEU A 117 -6.52 -1.65 -4.25
N VAL A 118 -6.68 -0.98 -3.11
CA VAL A 118 -5.79 -1.14 -1.96
C VAL A 118 -6.31 -2.24 -1.05
N PRO A 119 -5.49 -3.04 -0.33
CA PRO A 119 -5.97 -3.96 0.69
C PRO A 119 -6.88 -3.19 1.70
N ARG A 120 -7.93 -3.68 1.97
CA ARG A 120 -8.83 -4.81 1.98
C ARG A 120 -9.73 -4.93 0.73
N VAL A 121 -10.16 -3.81 0.12
CA VAL A 121 -11.10 -3.83 -1.01
C VAL A 121 -10.53 -4.57 -2.23
N SER A 122 -9.21 -4.63 -2.38
CA SER A 122 -8.55 -5.43 -3.42
C SER A 122 -8.79 -6.94 -3.26
N GLU A 123 -9.19 -7.39 -2.08
CA GLU A 123 -9.42 -8.81 -1.76
C GLU A 123 -10.86 -9.24 -2.07
N ASP A 124 -11.75 -8.28 -2.35
CA ASP A 124 -13.16 -8.55 -2.64
C ASP A 124 -13.36 -8.89 -4.12
N GLN A 125 -13.78 -10.14 -4.37
CA GLN A 125 -14.02 -10.63 -5.73
C GLN A 125 -15.27 -10.00 -6.35
N ALA A 126 -16.33 -9.73 -5.57
CA ALA A 126 -17.54 -9.09 -6.09
C ALA A 126 -17.28 -7.68 -6.59
N LEU A 127 -16.39 -6.91 -5.90
CA LEU A 127 -15.94 -5.60 -6.39
C LEU A 127 -15.20 -5.74 -7.71
N VAL A 128 -14.30 -6.72 -7.83
CA VAL A 128 -13.55 -6.95 -9.08
C VAL A 128 -14.46 -7.35 -10.23
N ASP A 129 -15.45 -8.21 -9.98
CA ASP A 129 -16.39 -8.64 -11.01
C ASP A 129 -17.25 -7.46 -11.47
N MET A 130 -17.71 -6.61 -10.57
CA MET A 130 -18.38 -5.35 -10.91
C MET A 130 -17.51 -4.45 -11.81
N LEU A 131 -16.21 -4.31 -11.53
CA LEU A 131 -15.30 -3.50 -12.36
C LEU A 131 -15.12 -4.09 -13.76
N LYS A 132 -15.08 -5.43 -13.88
CA LYS A 132 -15.07 -6.13 -15.18
C LYS A 132 -16.35 -5.87 -15.96
N ASP A 133 -17.52 -5.96 -15.31
CA ASP A 133 -18.83 -5.75 -15.93
C ASP A 133 -18.99 -4.33 -16.49
N VAL A 134 -18.48 -3.33 -15.79
CA VAL A 134 -18.49 -1.92 -16.30
C VAL A 134 -17.32 -1.60 -17.22
N GLY A 135 -16.45 -2.56 -17.52
CA GLY A 135 -15.29 -2.38 -18.41
C GLY A 135 -14.22 -1.44 -17.84
N CYS A 136 -14.13 -1.26 -16.52
CA CYS A 136 -13.11 -0.44 -15.89
C CYS A 136 -11.83 -1.26 -15.66
N ARG A 137 -10.69 -0.73 -16.07
CA ARG A 137 -9.38 -1.32 -15.75
C ARG A 137 -9.11 -1.24 -14.25
N TYR A 138 -8.39 -2.21 -13.72
CA TYR A 138 -8.00 -2.19 -12.32
C TYR A 138 -6.62 -2.79 -12.09
N ALA A 139 -5.97 -2.38 -11.01
CA ALA A 139 -4.77 -2.99 -10.45
C ALA A 139 -5.03 -3.33 -8.99
N ARG A 140 -4.89 -4.62 -8.62
CA ARG A 140 -5.07 -5.12 -7.24
C ARG A 140 -3.73 -5.11 -6.52
N ILE A 141 -3.73 -4.75 -5.25
CA ILE A 141 -2.57 -4.89 -4.35
C ILE A 141 -2.95 -5.86 -3.24
N ALA A 142 -2.26 -6.98 -3.10
CA ALA A 142 -2.56 -7.95 -2.05
C ALA A 142 -1.32 -8.79 -1.65
N ALA A 143 -1.37 -9.34 -0.43
CA ALA A 143 -0.32 -10.18 0.15
C ALA A 143 -0.26 -11.60 -0.47
N VAL A 144 -1.24 -11.97 -1.27
CA VAL A 144 -1.31 -13.25 -1.98
C VAL A 144 -1.72 -13.04 -3.43
N SER A 145 -1.44 -14.02 -4.29
CA SER A 145 -1.86 -13.97 -5.68
C SER A 145 -3.38 -14.17 -5.78
N LEU A 146 -4.09 -13.17 -6.30
CA LEU A 146 -5.55 -13.16 -6.46
C LEU A 146 -5.99 -12.97 -7.92
N ASP A 147 -5.06 -12.60 -8.81
CA ASP A 147 -5.36 -12.27 -10.20
C ASP A 147 -4.12 -12.50 -11.07
N GLU A 148 -4.24 -12.25 -12.37
CA GLU A 148 -3.14 -12.26 -13.32
C GLU A 148 -2.08 -11.21 -12.95
N THR A 149 -0.81 -11.50 -13.20
CA THR A 149 0.32 -10.59 -12.89
C THR A 149 0.21 -9.23 -13.58
N ALA A 150 -0.50 -9.16 -14.71
CA ALA A 150 -0.76 -7.92 -15.43
C ALA A 150 -1.77 -6.98 -14.73
N ARG A 151 -2.46 -7.47 -13.69
CA ARG A 151 -3.49 -6.73 -12.94
C ARG A 151 -3.21 -6.71 -11.45
N MET A 152 -2.03 -7.14 -11.03
CA MET A 152 -1.75 -7.36 -9.63
C MET A 152 -0.35 -6.93 -9.22
N ILE A 153 -0.27 -6.31 -8.05
CA ILE A 153 0.95 -6.12 -7.27
C ILE A 153 0.89 -7.09 -6.11
N ALA A 154 1.70 -8.13 -6.17
CA ALA A 154 1.82 -9.08 -5.07
C ALA A 154 2.88 -8.60 -4.08
N THR A 155 2.59 -8.70 -2.77
CA THR A 155 3.54 -8.44 -1.69
C THR A 155 3.87 -9.76 -0.98
N ASN A 156 5.13 -9.97 -0.64
CA ASN A 156 5.56 -11.16 0.09
C ASN A 156 5.60 -10.89 1.60
N ASP A 157 4.44 -10.52 2.14
CA ASP A 157 4.26 -10.16 3.56
C ASP A 157 4.74 -11.29 4.49
N ARG A 158 4.52 -12.53 4.07
CA ARG A 158 4.95 -13.73 4.80
C ARG A 158 6.47 -13.75 5.01
N GLN A 159 7.24 -13.40 3.98
CA GLN A 159 8.71 -13.36 4.08
C GLN A 159 9.18 -12.30 5.06
N GLY A 160 8.60 -11.10 5.04
CA GLY A 160 8.94 -10.06 6.02
C GLY A 160 8.69 -10.49 7.47
N ALA A 161 7.58 -11.20 7.72
CA ALA A 161 7.28 -11.74 9.04
C ALA A 161 8.23 -12.89 9.44
N ILE A 162 8.69 -13.71 8.48
CA ILE A 162 9.74 -14.73 8.71
C ILE A 162 11.04 -14.05 9.15
N GLU A 163 11.42 -12.93 8.54
CA GLU A 163 12.61 -12.17 8.94
C GLU A 163 12.50 -11.64 10.38
N ALA A 164 11.34 -11.09 10.76
CA ALA A 164 11.07 -10.65 12.13
C ALA A 164 11.20 -11.80 13.14
N ALA A 165 10.62 -12.97 12.81
CA ALA A 165 10.70 -14.17 13.64
C ALA A 165 12.16 -14.66 13.83
N ASN A 166 12.89 -14.77 12.72
CA ASN A 166 14.30 -15.19 12.73
C ASN A 166 15.18 -14.22 13.51
N TYR A 167 14.92 -12.93 13.39
CA TYR A 167 15.66 -11.90 14.12
C TYR A 167 15.45 -12.02 15.63
N LEU A 168 14.21 -12.09 16.10
CA LEU A 168 13.92 -12.24 17.53
C LEU A 168 14.45 -13.56 18.09
N GLU A 169 14.34 -14.65 17.34
CA GLU A 169 14.86 -15.95 17.74
C GLU A 169 16.40 -15.94 17.83
N SER A 170 17.10 -15.28 16.90
CA SER A 170 18.56 -15.14 16.91
C SER A 170 19.09 -14.34 18.09
N LEU A 171 18.29 -13.41 18.63
CA LEU A 171 18.57 -12.69 19.87
C LEU A 171 18.36 -13.57 21.14
N GLY A 172 17.80 -14.76 21.00
CA GLY A 172 17.57 -15.71 22.09
C GLY A 172 16.17 -15.66 22.70
N HIS A 173 15.24 -14.88 22.15
CA HIS A 173 13.86 -14.85 22.66
C HIS A 173 13.15 -16.20 22.44
N ARG A 174 12.47 -16.69 23.49
CA ARG A 174 11.68 -17.94 23.47
C ARG A 174 10.24 -17.72 23.94
N HIS A 175 10.00 -16.68 24.74
CA HIS A 175 8.69 -16.24 25.17
C HIS A 175 8.27 -15.01 24.34
N LEU A 176 7.48 -15.25 23.30
CA LEU A 176 7.15 -14.25 22.28
C LEU A 176 5.66 -13.98 22.26
N GLY A 177 5.29 -12.71 22.20
CA GLY A 177 3.93 -12.25 21.94
C GLY A 177 3.75 -11.86 20.48
N LEU A 178 2.53 -12.04 19.94
CA LEU A 178 2.14 -11.63 18.62
C LEU A 178 0.86 -10.82 18.70
N ILE A 179 0.88 -9.59 18.16
CA ILE A 179 -0.33 -8.78 17.95
C ILE A 179 -0.65 -8.81 16.47
N THR A 180 -1.70 -9.57 16.10
CA THR A 180 -2.14 -9.70 14.70
C THR A 180 -3.03 -8.51 14.31
N GLY A 181 -3.23 -8.34 12.99
CA GLY A 181 -4.34 -7.54 12.49
C GLY A 181 -5.63 -8.36 12.42
N PRO A 182 -6.76 -7.73 12.02
CA PRO A 182 -8.03 -8.45 11.88
C PRO A 182 -7.92 -9.59 10.87
N LYS A 183 -8.45 -10.77 11.21
CA LYS A 183 -8.37 -12.00 10.42
C LYS A 183 -8.96 -11.88 9.00
N ARG A 184 -9.80 -10.88 8.77
CA ARG A 184 -10.37 -10.59 7.45
C ARG A 184 -9.35 -10.07 6.43
N TYR A 185 -8.16 -9.56 6.87
CA TYR A 185 -7.09 -9.13 5.98
C TYR A 185 -6.17 -10.30 5.64
N LEU A 186 -5.94 -10.52 4.34
CA LEU A 186 -4.99 -11.55 3.89
C LEU A 186 -3.56 -11.26 4.40
N SER A 187 -3.16 -9.99 4.41
CA SER A 187 -1.87 -9.57 4.95
C SER A 187 -1.70 -9.95 6.43
N ALA A 188 -2.74 -9.79 7.27
CA ALA A 188 -2.68 -10.20 8.67
C ALA A 188 -2.46 -11.71 8.81
N ARG A 189 -3.14 -12.50 7.97
CA ARG A 189 -2.99 -13.97 7.96
C ARG A 189 -1.59 -14.38 7.51
N GLU A 190 -1.09 -13.80 6.41
CA GLU A 190 0.24 -14.14 5.89
C GLU A 190 1.37 -13.72 6.83
N ARG A 191 1.31 -12.50 7.39
CA ARG A 191 2.29 -12.05 8.40
C ARG A 191 2.25 -12.93 9.65
N GLY A 192 1.06 -13.18 10.19
CA GLY A 192 0.89 -14.03 11.38
C GLY A 192 1.38 -15.46 11.16
N ALA A 193 0.97 -16.09 10.04
CA ALA A 193 1.41 -17.43 9.69
C ALA A 193 2.94 -17.47 9.44
N GLY A 194 3.50 -16.50 8.71
CA GLY A 194 4.94 -16.42 8.46
C GLY A 194 5.76 -16.38 9.75
N PHE A 195 5.33 -15.56 10.71
CA PHE A 195 5.99 -15.46 12.02
C PHE A 195 5.90 -16.76 12.82
N LEU A 196 4.71 -17.31 12.98
CA LEU A 196 4.47 -18.51 13.79
C LEU A 196 5.16 -19.75 13.18
N ASP A 197 5.06 -19.94 11.86
CA ASP A 197 5.68 -21.07 11.16
C ASP A 197 7.23 -21.02 11.24
N ALA A 198 7.82 -19.81 11.10
CA ALA A 198 9.27 -19.65 11.21
C ALA A 198 9.78 -20.01 12.60
N LEU A 199 9.10 -19.56 13.65
CA LEU A 199 9.42 -19.90 15.03
C LEU A 199 9.24 -21.40 15.31
N ALA A 200 8.15 -22.00 14.84
CA ALA A 200 7.89 -23.42 15.02
C ALA A 200 8.98 -24.30 14.39
N ARG A 201 9.47 -23.95 13.20
CA ARG A 201 10.61 -24.65 12.54
C ARG A 201 11.91 -24.59 13.36
N ARG A 202 12.05 -23.60 14.23
CA ARG A 202 13.20 -23.42 15.14
C ARG A 202 12.93 -23.94 16.56
N GLY A 203 11.83 -24.69 16.75
CA GLY A 203 11.46 -25.28 18.03
C GLY A 203 10.86 -24.29 19.04
N VAL A 204 10.55 -23.05 18.62
CA VAL A 204 9.91 -22.04 19.48
C VAL A 204 8.41 -22.09 19.25
N LYS A 205 7.65 -22.44 20.29
CA LYS A 205 6.18 -22.47 20.26
C LYS A 205 5.61 -21.18 20.85
N VAL A 206 4.70 -20.54 20.12
CA VAL A 206 3.90 -19.40 20.62
C VAL A 206 2.51 -19.93 20.94
N PRO A 207 2.16 -20.11 22.23
CA PRO A 207 0.82 -20.55 22.61
C PRO A 207 -0.26 -19.57 22.17
N ALA A 208 -1.48 -20.05 21.95
CA ALA A 208 -2.59 -19.19 21.52
C ALA A 208 -2.86 -18.01 22.47
N ALA A 209 -2.63 -18.18 23.76
CA ALA A 209 -2.76 -17.10 24.75
C ALA A 209 -1.78 -15.92 24.50
N TYR A 210 -0.67 -16.15 23.79
CA TYR A 210 0.31 -15.12 23.44
C TYR A 210 0.03 -14.48 22.07
N VAL A 211 -1.13 -14.75 21.47
CA VAL A 211 -1.58 -14.17 20.20
C VAL A 211 -2.83 -13.35 20.45
N ALA A 212 -2.74 -12.03 20.29
CA ALA A 212 -3.87 -11.11 20.44
C ALA A 212 -4.26 -10.51 19.07
N GLU A 213 -5.55 -10.36 18.82
CA GLU A 213 -6.06 -9.75 17.59
C GLU A 213 -6.30 -8.26 17.78
N GLY A 214 -5.49 -7.41 17.11
CA GLY A 214 -5.65 -5.97 17.07
C GLY A 214 -6.41 -5.50 15.83
N GLY A 215 -6.59 -4.16 15.72
CA GLY A 215 -7.33 -3.49 14.65
C GLY A 215 -6.48 -2.65 13.71
N TYR A 216 -5.16 -2.79 13.73
CA TYR A 216 -4.19 -1.92 13.05
C TYR A 216 -4.16 -0.49 13.57
N THR A 217 -4.75 -0.19 14.72
CA THR A 217 -4.73 1.11 15.38
C THR A 217 -3.86 1.10 16.62
N PHE A 218 -3.39 2.29 17.03
CA PHE A 218 -2.61 2.48 18.24
C PHE A 218 -3.37 1.96 19.50
N GLU A 219 -4.65 2.27 19.63
CA GLU A 219 -5.49 1.88 20.77
C GLU A 219 -5.64 0.36 20.89
N SER A 220 -5.80 -0.32 19.75
CA SER A 220 -5.86 -1.78 19.74
C SER A 220 -4.50 -2.40 20.10
N GLY A 221 -3.39 -1.75 19.71
CA GLY A 221 -2.06 -2.12 20.15
C GLY A 221 -1.87 -2.03 21.65
N VAL A 222 -2.35 -0.94 22.28
CA VAL A 222 -2.33 -0.78 23.75
C VAL A 222 -3.10 -1.90 24.43
N SER A 223 -4.35 -2.13 24.03
CA SER A 223 -5.23 -3.14 24.65
C SER A 223 -4.66 -4.56 24.51
N CYS A 224 -4.14 -4.92 23.34
CA CYS A 224 -3.51 -6.22 23.10
C CYS A 224 -2.23 -6.38 23.93
N ALA A 225 -1.40 -5.34 24.01
CA ALA A 225 -0.18 -5.37 24.79
C ALA A 225 -0.45 -5.52 26.30
N GLU A 226 -1.44 -4.82 26.85
CA GLU A 226 -1.85 -4.96 28.26
C GLU A 226 -2.27 -6.41 28.56
N GLN A 227 -2.99 -7.08 27.65
CA GLN A 227 -3.36 -8.49 27.77
C GLN A 227 -2.13 -9.41 27.76
N LEU A 228 -1.23 -9.24 26.78
CA LEU A 228 -0.03 -10.07 26.63
C LEU A 228 0.95 -9.88 27.80
N LEU A 229 1.14 -8.65 28.27
CA LEU A 229 2.09 -8.34 29.34
C LEU A 229 1.60 -8.77 30.73
N ALA A 230 0.31 -9.10 30.88
CA ALA A 230 -0.26 -9.68 32.10
C ALA A 230 -0.05 -11.21 32.19
N LEU A 231 0.42 -11.86 31.14
CA LEU A 231 0.65 -13.31 31.13
C LEU A 231 1.84 -13.72 32.02
N THR A 232 1.81 -14.95 32.48
CA THR A 232 2.93 -15.57 33.24
C THR A 232 3.31 -16.89 32.55
N PRO A 233 4.57 -17.04 32.08
CA PRO A 233 5.61 -16.02 32.03
C PRO A 233 5.27 -14.89 31.06
N ARG A 234 5.71 -13.67 31.35
CA ARG A 234 5.53 -12.51 30.47
C ARG A 234 6.37 -12.69 29.19
N PRO A 235 5.85 -12.30 28.01
CA PRO A 235 6.67 -12.31 26.80
C PRO A 235 7.87 -11.36 26.93
N THR A 236 9.04 -11.79 26.46
CA THR A 236 10.27 -10.98 26.42
C THR A 236 10.40 -10.18 25.14
N ALA A 237 9.60 -10.52 24.12
CA ALA A 237 9.47 -9.74 22.89
C ALA A 237 8.05 -9.83 22.35
N ILE A 238 7.62 -8.76 21.68
CA ILE A 238 6.33 -8.68 20.98
C ILE A 238 6.56 -8.24 19.54
N PHE A 239 6.01 -9.02 18.60
CA PHE A 239 5.86 -8.62 17.20
C PHE A 239 4.44 -8.10 16.98
N ALA A 240 4.32 -6.85 16.55
CA ALA A 240 3.06 -6.25 16.15
C ALA A 240 3.02 -6.11 14.61
N LEU A 241 1.90 -6.49 13.98
CA LEU A 241 1.81 -6.57 12.52
C LEU A 241 1.68 -5.20 11.82
N ASN A 242 1.79 -4.08 12.55
CA ASN A 242 2.11 -2.75 12.03
C ASN A 242 2.74 -1.86 13.11
N ASP A 243 3.31 -0.73 12.70
CA ASP A 243 4.01 0.21 13.58
C ASP A 243 3.06 0.95 14.53
N GLU A 244 1.80 1.19 14.14
CA GLU A 244 0.79 1.81 14.99
C GLU A 244 0.49 0.95 16.22
N MET A 245 0.27 -0.35 16.02
CA MET A 245 0.09 -1.28 17.15
C MET A 245 1.39 -1.42 17.95
N ALA A 246 2.56 -1.44 17.31
CA ALA A 246 3.84 -1.45 18.00
C ALA A 246 4.01 -0.23 18.92
N ALA A 247 3.63 0.97 18.47
CA ALA A 247 3.60 2.17 19.31
C ALA A 247 2.64 2.02 20.51
N GLY A 248 1.52 1.31 20.32
CA GLY A 248 0.63 0.93 21.41
C GLY A 248 1.32 0.04 22.46
N VAL A 249 2.20 -0.89 22.01
CA VAL A 249 3.01 -1.70 22.94
C VAL A 249 3.96 -0.82 23.76
N TYR A 250 4.61 0.20 23.17
CA TYR A 250 5.41 1.17 23.92
C TYR A 250 4.61 1.83 25.03
N LYS A 251 3.37 2.25 24.73
CA LYS A 251 2.50 2.88 25.73
C LYS A 251 2.13 1.94 26.87
N ALA A 252 1.81 0.69 26.57
CA ALA A 252 1.50 -0.33 27.58
C ALA A 252 2.73 -0.65 28.45
N ALA A 253 3.91 -0.82 27.81
CA ALA A 253 5.18 -1.02 28.52
C ALA A 253 5.50 0.13 29.49
N GLN A 254 5.36 1.39 29.03
CA GLN A 254 5.55 2.58 29.86
C GLN A 254 4.62 2.59 31.09
N LYS A 255 3.33 2.26 30.91
CA LYS A 255 2.36 2.17 32.03
C LYS A 255 2.76 1.14 33.08
N LEU A 256 3.43 0.06 32.66
CA LEU A 256 3.87 -1.01 33.53
C LEU A 256 5.31 -0.81 34.06
N GLY A 257 5.95 0.32 33.74
CA GLY A 257 7.32 0.62 34.16
C GLY A 257 8.37 -0.27 33.49
N LEU A 258 8.06 -0.85 32.32
CA LEU A 258 8.97 -1.71 31.56
C LEU A 258 9.85 -0.87 30.65
N SER A 259 11.15 -1.13 30.68
CA SER A 259 12.14 -0.52 29.78
C SER A 259 12.19 -1.26 28.43
N ILE A 260 12.29 -0.50 27.36
CA ILE A 260 12.51 -0.98 26.01
C ILE A 260 13.92 -0.55 25.60
N PRO A 261 14.79 -1.45 25.15
CA PRO A 261 14.58 -2.91 24.92
C PRO A 261 14.84 -3.81 26.13
N GLU A 262 15.26 -3.28 27.30
CA GLU A 262 15.85 -4.03 28.43
C GLU A 262 14.91 -5.10 29.03
N ASP A 263 13.63 -4.79 29.16
CA ASP A 263 12.60 -5.69 29.70
C ASP A 263 11.71 -6.27 28.62
N LEU A 264 11.61 -5.59 27.47
CA LEU A 264 10.74 -5.97 26.36
C LEU A 264 11.30 -5.51 25.03
N SER A 265 11.61 -6.44 24.13
CA SER A 265 11.91 -6.17 22.75
C SER A 265 10.64 -6.00 21.92
N ILE A 266 10.63 -5.08 20.95
CA ILE A 266 9.45 -4.80 20.13
C ILE A 266 9.86 -4.73 18.66
N VAL A 267 9.11 -5.44 17.82
CA VAL A 267 9.22 -5.38 16.36
C VAL A 267 7.88 -4.93 15.78
N GLY A 268 7.92 -3.99 14.83
CA GLY A 268 6.78 -3.51 14.06
C GLY A 268 6.76 -4.02 12.63
N PHE A 269 5.88 -3.44 11.81
CA PHE A 269 5.77 -3.68 10.38
C PHE A 269 5.28 -2.40 9.70
N ASP A 270 5.73 -2.10 8.48
CA ASP A 270 5.50 -1.02 7.54
C ASP A 270 6.69 -0.07 7.38
N ASP A 271 7.53 0.13 8.40
CA ASP A 271 8.60 1.14 8.48
C ASP A 271 8.06 2.53 8.18
N SER A 272 7.00 2.88 8.87
CA SER A 272 6.39 4.20 8.81
C SER A 272 7.30 5.27 9.48
N PRO A 273 7.10 6.57 9.24
CA PRO A 273 7.85 7.62 9.94
C PRO A 273 7.78 7.53 11.47
N LEU A 274 6.74 6.87 12.00
CA LEU A 274 6.58 6.63 13.44
C LEU A 274 7.71 5.77 13.99
N ALA A 275 8.16 4.74 13.23
CA ALA A 275 9.20 3.83 13.66
C ALA A 275 10.51 4.53 14.05
N SER A 276 10.90 5.56 13.29
CA SER A 276 12.10 6.35 13.56
C SER A 276 11.92 7.45 14.62
N ARG A 277 10.66 7.75 15.02
CA ARG A 277 10.32 8.82 15.97
C ARG A 277 10.04 8.29 17.37
N LEU A 278 9.79 7.00 17.51
CA LEU A 278 9.69 6.36 18.83
C LEU A 278 11.05 6.37 19.53
N TRP A 279 11.04 6.32 20.86
CA TRP A 279 12.25 6.27 21.67
C TRP A 279 12.17 5.10 22.66
N PRO A 280 13.09 4.12 22.56
CA PRO A 280 14.09 3.92 21.48
C PRO A 280 13.43 3.71 20.12
N SER A 281 14.20 3.92 19.03
CA SER A 281 13.67 3.78 17.66
C SER A 281 13.28 2.33 17.37
N LEU A 282 12.12 2.15 16.70
CA LEU A 282 11.47 0.85 16.49
C LEU A 282 12.13 0.04 15.38
N THR A 283 12.60 -1.16 15.72
CA THR A 283 12.90 -2.23 14.75
C THR A 283 11.60 -2.64 14.05
N THR A 284 11.59 -2.68 12.73
CA THR A 284 10.36 -2.91 11.97
C THR A 284 10.66 -3.60 10.64
N VAL A 285 9.65 -4.16 10.01
CA VAL A 285 9.75 -4.70 8.65
C VAL A 285 9.32 -3.62 7.66
N ARG A 286 10.23 -3.20 6.77
CA ARG A 286 9.92 -2.21 5.75
C ARG A 286 9.13 -2.83 4.62
N LEU A 287 7.91 -2.31 4.41
CA LEU A 287 7.08 -2.57 3.24
C LEU A 287 7.20 -1.37 2.28
N PRO A 288 7.71 -1.56 1.03
CA PRO A 288 7.89 -0.46 0.09
C PRO A 288 6.55 0.02 -0.50
N ILE A 289 5.71 0.66 0.30
CA ILE A 289 4.33 1.05 -0.05
C ILE A 289 4.29 2.03 -1.24
N ARG A 290 5.29 2.92 -1.36
CA ARG A 290 5.38 3.85 -2.51
C ARG A 290 5.60 3.10 -3.81
N ASP A 291 6.48 2.10 -3.81
CA ASP A 291 6.75 1.27 -4.99
C ASP A 291 5.49 0.49 -5.42
N MET A 292 4.67 0.07 -4.45
CA MET A 292 3.39 -0.58 -4.75
C MET A 292 2.46 0.36 -5.53
N GLY A 293 2.31 1.61 -5.10
CA GLY A 293 1.51 2.62 -5.79
C GLY A 293 2.06 2.96 -7.17
N LEU A 294 3.39 3.12 -7.29
CA LEU A 294 4.10 3.37 -8.55
C LEU A 294 3.84 2.25 -9.56
N HIS A 295 4.04 1.00 -9.14
CA HIS A 295 3.84 -0.16 -10.02
C HIS A 295 2.37 -0.39 -10.38
N ALA A 296 1.43 -0.18 -9.45
CA ALA A 296 0.00 -0.26 -9.73
C ALA A 296 -0.43 0.75 -10.81
N THR A 297 0.10 1.96 -10.74
CA THR A 297 -0.11 2.98 -11.78
C THR A 297 0.47 2.55 -13.12
N ALA A 298 1.70 2.01 -13.12
CA ALA A 298 2.34 1.53 -14.35
C ALA A 298 1.54 0.42 -15.04
N LEU A 299 0.90 -0.48 -14.27
CA LEU A 299 -0.01 -1.50 -14.83
C LEU A 299 -1.22 -0.87 -15.51
N LEU A 300 -1.83 0.15 -14.89
CA LEU A 300 -3.02 0.81 -15.44
C LEU A 300 -2.71 1.62 -16.71
N LEU A 301 -1.53 2.23 -16.79
CA LEU A 301 -1.10 3.03 -17.95
C LEU A 301 -0.53 2.18 -19.09
N ALA A 302 -0.30 0.89 -18.88
CA ALA A 302 0.24 0.00 -19.89
C ALA A 302 -0.69 -0.14 -21.10
N GLU A 303 -0.12 -0.17 -22.32
CA GLU A 303 -0.85 -0.46 -23.54
C GLU A 303 -1.46 -1.88 -23.48
N PRO A 304 -2.67 -2.09 -24.03
CA PRO A 304 -3.25 -3.42 -24.15
C PRO A 304 -2.31 -4.36 -24.93
N GLY A 305 -2.03 -5.55 -24.37
CA GLY A 305 -1.15 -6.54 -25.01
C GLY A 305 0.35 -6.36 -24.72
N SER A 306 0.78 -5.34 -23.99
CA SER A 306 2.16 -5.26 -23.50
C SER A 306 2.39 -6.31 -22.43
N PRO A 307 3.45 -7.13 -22.50
CA PRO A 307 3.80 -8.05 -21.44
C PRO A 307 4.36 -7.24 -20.25
N LYS A 308 3.51 -6.85 -19.31
CA LYS A 308 3.94 -6.23 -18.07
C LYS A 308 3.48 -7.09 -16.90
N SER A 309 4.44 -7.63 -16.18
CA SER A 309 4.27 -8.12 -14.84
C SER A 309 4.92 -7.12 -13.89
N ALA A 310 4.23 -6.77 -12.81
CA ALA A 310 4.87 -6.05 -11.74
C ALA A 310 5.81 -6.99 -10.98
N PRO A 311 6.92 -6.48 -10.43
CA PRO A 311 7.75 -7.27 -9.54
C PRO A 311 6.96 -7.63 -8.27
N VAL A 312 7.28 -8.79 -7.70
CA VAL A 312 6.82 -9.12 -6.35
C VAL A 312 7.54 -8.21 -5.37
N ILE A 313 6.79 -7.46 -4.58
CA ILE A 313 7.33 -6.59 -3.56
C ILE A 313 7.67 -7.42 -2.32
N THR A 314 8.95 -7.47 -1.96
CA THR A 314 9.41 -8.25 -0.79
C THR A 314 9.78 -7.30 0.34
N PRO A 315 9.05 -7.35 1.47
CA PRO A 315 9.41 -6.61 2.69
C PRO A 315 10.71 -7.16 3.27
N HIS A 316 11.46 -6.30 4.00
CA HIS A 316 12.69 -6.69 4.69
C HIS A 316 12.80 -6.02 6.07
N LEU A 317 13.49 -6.69 6.99
CA LEU A 317 13.70 -6.17 8.34
C LEU A 317 14.66 -4.97 8.35
N VAL A 318 14.32 -3.95 9.13
CA VAL A 318 15.15 -2.79 9.46
C VAL A 318 15.39 -2.80 10.97
N ALA A 319 16.53 -3.32 11.38
CA ALA A 319 16.92 -3.34 12.79
C ALA A 319 17.23 -1.92 13.29
N ARG A 320 16.71 -1.59 14.49
CA ARG A 320 16.94 -0.35 15.23
C ARG A 320 17.19 -0.65 16.70
N GLU A 321 16.76 0.23 17.61
CA GLU A 321 17.13 0.20 19.03
C GLU A 321 16.15 -0.55 19.93
N SER A 322 14.96 -0.92 19.44
CA SER A 322 13.89 -1.52 20.25
C SER A 322 14.06 -3.01 20.59
N CYS A 323 15.17 -3.62 20.19
CA CYS A 323 15.41 -5.05 20.40
C CYS A 323 16.83 -5.31 20.92
N GLN A 324 16.94 -6.22 21.89
CA GLN A 324 18.19 -6.78 22.41
C GLN A 324 17.97 -8.21 22.92
N PRO A 325 19.01 -8.99 23.26
CA PRO A 325 18.85 -10.28 23.93
C PRO A 325 18.01 -10.17 25.22
N PRO A 326 17.16 -11.16 25.53
CA PRO A 326 16.38 -11.14 26.76
C PRO A 326 17.29 -11.19 27.98
N ARG A 327 16.89 -10.52 29.06
CA ARG A 327 17.56 -10.69 30.35
C ARG A 327 17.44 -12.15 30.82
N ALA A 328 18.51 -12.68 31.41
CA ALA A 328 18.59 -14.01 31.92
C ALA A 328 17.63 -14.26 33.09
#